data_11c57eec017fd10512465c766248d92e
#
_entry.id   11c57eec017fd10512465c766248d92e
#
_cell.length_a   1.000
_cell.length_b   1.000
_cell.length_c   1.000
_cell.angle_alpha   90.00
_cell.angle_beta   90.00
_cell.angle_gamma   90.00
#
_symmetry.space_group_name_H-M   'P 1'
#
loop_
_entity.id
_entity.type
_entity.pdbx_description
1 polymer ?
#
loop_
_entity_poly.entity_id
_entity_poly.type
_entity_poly.pdbx_seq_one_letter_code
_entity_poly.pdbx_strand_id
1 'polypeptide(L)'
;VQQPLFIRRKIHAAAFISSVGLWCSPWPEQALRANIHCQISLALNRIYTEWYPSKGYTFNITNSTSYDQYYVHGRTVFEVMVRITDDIFNTYLRKSGTVNPYYSEYCDGKSVTCPGLKQWGTVTLANNGRSALQILRYYYGSSIEIVRTKNIRSIPQSYPGTPLRQGSRGAAVFTLQRQLNRITKDYPFLGKLTVDGVFGSRMVATVRA
;
A
#
# COMPACT_ATOMS: atom_id res chain seq x y z
N VAL A 1 18.22 9.54 7.93
CA VAL A 1 16.78 9.88 7.87
C VAL A 1 16.29 9.49 6.48
N GLN A 2 15.89 8.23 6.29
CA GLN A 2 15.24 7.79 5.04
C GLN A 2 13.77 8.18 5.14
N GLN A 3 13.39 9.20 4.36
CA GLN A 3 12.00 9.56 4.18
C GLN A 3 11.30 8.47 3.36
N PRO A 4 10.02 8.15 3.62
CA PRO A 4 9.30 7.14 2.87
C PRO A 4 9.31 7.54 1.39
N LEU A 5 9.88 6.67 0.57
CA LEU A 5 10.20 6.85 -0.85
C LEU A 5 8.96 7.11 -1.74
N PHE A 6 7.77 6.95 -1.19
CA PHE A 6 6.53 6.87 -1.95
C PHE A 6 5.88 8.21 -2.30
N ILE A 7 6.27 9.33 -1.64
CA ILE A 7 5.44 10.54 -1.70
C ILE A 7 6.16 11.76 -2.28
N ARG A 8 7.48 11.74 -2.40
CA ARG A 8 8.19 12.96 -2.84
C ARG A 8 8.30 13.16 -4.35
N ARG A 9 8.08 12.14 -5.19
CA ARG A 9 8.12 12.33 -6.65
C ARG A 9 7.19 11.32 -7.33
N LYS A 10 6.17 11.79 -8.03
CA LYS A 10 5.34 11.04 -8.98
C LYS A 10 6.18 10.18 -9.96
N ILE A 11 7.35 10.70 -10.35
CA ILE A 11 8.33 10.01 -11.20
C ILE A 11 8.88 8.73 -10.54
N HIS A 12 9.11 8.71 -9.22
CA HIS A 12 9.60 7.52 -8.53
C HIS A 12 8.53 6.42 -8.42
N ALA A 13 7.26 6.79 -8.26
CA ALA A 13 6.17 5.83 -8.27
C ALA A 13 5.98 5.22 -9.66
N ALA A 14 6.04 6.02 -10.72
CA ALA A 14 6.00 5.54 -12.10
C ALA A 14 7.20 4.65 -12.44
N ALA A 15 8.40 5.00 -11.99
CA ALA A 15 9.60 4.19 -12.16
C ALA A 15 9.52 2.87 -11.40
N PHE A 16 8.97 2.87 -10.18
CA PHE A 16 8.72 1.64 -9.41
C PHE A 16 7.73 0.72 -10.14
N ILE A 17 6.64 1.27 -10.61
CA ILE A 17 5.57 0.55 -11.31
C ILE A 17 6.04 0.00 -12.65
N SER A 18 6.83 0.76 -13.42
CA SER A 18 7.34 0.32 -14.72
C SER A 18 8.53 -0.62 -14.63
N SER A 19 9.26 -0.62 -13.51
CA SER A 19 10.39 -1.53 -13.30
C SER A 19 9.94 -2.97 -13.04
N VAL A 20 8.68 -3.22 -12.74
CA VAL A 20 8.10 -4.54 -12.45
C VAL A 20 7.83 -5.36 -13.72
N GLY A 21 8.66 -5.23 -14.76
CA GLY A 21 8.69 -6.20 -15.87
C GLY A 21 7.50 -6.17 -16.83
N LEU A 22 6.66 -5.15 -16.80
CA LEU A 22 5.65 -4.95 -17.81
C LEU A 22 6.30 -4.54 -19.12
N TRP A 23 6.36 -5.42 -20.08
CA TRP A 23 6.75 -5.16 -21.46
C TRP A 23 5.62 -4.38 -22.15
N CYS A 24 5.51 -3.09 -21.86
CA CYS A 24 4.29 -2.30 -21.89
C CYS A 24 3.91 -1.66 -23.22
N SER A 25 4.45 -2.04 -24.33
CA SER A 25 3.92 -1.61 -25.61
C SER A 25 3.61 -2.85 -26.43
N PRO A 26 2.43 -3.18 -26.72
CA PRO A 26 1.15 -2.47 -26.90
C PRO A 26 -0.01 -2.99 -26.01
N TRP A 27 0.15 -2.96 -24.69
CA TRP A 27 -0.90 -3.45 -23.80
C TRP A 27 -2.10 -2.50 -23.74
N PRO A 28 -3.34 -3.03 -23.70
CA PRO A 28 -4.53 -2.21 -23.51
C PRO A 28 -4.48 -1.40 -22.23
N GLU A 29 -4.96 -0.16 -22.26
CA GLU A 29 -4.92 0.74 -21.11
C GLU A 29 -5.60 0.16 -19.86
N GLN A 30 -6.70 -0.58 -20.02
CA GLN A 30 -7.41 -1.20 -18.89
C GLN A 30 -6.56 -2.28 -18.21
N ALA A 31 -5.76 -3.02 -18.96
CA ALA A 31 -4.79 -3.96 -18.41
C ALA A 31 -3.71 -3.24 -17.61
N LEU A 32 -3.13 -2.17 -18.18
CA LEU A 32 -2.13 -1.35 -17.48
C LEU A 32 -2.68 -0.76 -16.19
N ARG A 33 -3.88 -0.17 -16.23
CA ARG A 33 -4.57 0.38 -15.04
C ARG A 33 -4.78 -0.69 -13.96
N ALA A 34 -5.25 -1.88 -14.31
CA ALA A 34 -5.44 -2.97 -13.35
C ALA A 34 -4.12 -3.37 -12.67
N ASN A 35 -3.04 -3.53 -13.44
CA ASN A 35 -1.73 -3.86 -12.93
C ASN A 35 -1.16 -2.75 -12.01
N ILE A 36 -1.28 -1.49 -12.40
CA ILE A 36 -0.81 -0.36 -11.60
C ILE A 36 -1.56 -0.27 -10.26
N HIS A 37 -2.88 -0.47 -10.27
CA HIS A 37 -3.66 -0.54 -9.03
C HIS A 37 -3.17 -1.64 -8.08
N CYS A 38 -2.83 -2.81 -8.61
CA CYS A 38 -2.28 -3.91 -7.80
C CYS A 38 -0.95 -3.50 -7.15
N GLN A 39 -0.04 -2.94 -7.94
CA GLN A 39 1.28 -2.55 -7.45
C GLN A 39 1.21 -1.47 -6.37
N ILE A 40 0.37 -0.44 -6.59
CA ILE A 40 0.11 0.61 -5.59
C ILE A 40 -0.46 0.00 -4.31
N SER A 41 -1.45 -0.87 -4.44
CA SER A 41 -2.18 -1.40 -3.28
C SER A 41 -1.36 -2.40 -2.48
N LEU A 42 -0.54 -3.23 -3.12
CA LEU A 42 0.42 -4.11 -2.44
C LEU A 42 1.41 -3.31 -1.61
N ALA A 43 2.02 -2.28 -2.21
CA ALA A 43 2.98 -1.44 -1.50
C ALA A 43 2.32 -0.68 -0.34
N LEU A 44 1.12 -0.12 -0.56
CA LEU A 44 0.36 0.55 0.50
C LEU A 44 -0.05 -0.40 1.62
N ASN A 45 -0.42 -1.66 1.30
CA ASN A 45 -0.74 -2.66 2.31
C ASN A 45 0.47 -2.93 3.20
N ARG A 46 1.66 -3.14 2.61
CA ARG A 46 2.91 -3.37 3.38
C ARG A 46 3.23 -2.23 4.33
N ILE A 47 3.04 -0.99 3.88
CA ILE A 47 3.27 0.20 4.68
C ILE A 47 2.18 0.36 5.76
N TYR A 48 0.92 0.20 5.38
CA TYR A 48 -0.22 0.41 6.27
C TYR A 48 -0.28 -0.61 7.40
N THR A 49 0.02 -1.88 7.10
CA THR A 49 0.04 -2.97 8.07
C THR A 49 1.35 -3.05 8.86
N GLU A 50 2.34 -2.22 8.51
CA GLU A 50 3.70 -2.29 9.07
C GLU A 50 4.27 -3.71 9.02
N TRP A 51 4.01 -4.43 7.93
CA TRP A 51 4.30 -5.86 7.81
C TRP A 51 5.73 -6.24 8.21
N TYR A 52 6.72 -5.47 7.78
CA TYR A 52 8.13 -5.69 8.12
C TYR A 52 8.52 -5.04 9.44
N PRO A 53 8.17 -3.77 9.72
CA PRO A 53 8.46 -3.14 11.01
C PRO A 53 7.89 -3.89 12.20
N SER A 54 6.69 -4.47 12.10
CA SER A 54 6.10 -5.29 13.17
C SER A 54 6.90 -6.56 13.50
N LYS A 55 7.77 -7.00 12.60
CA LYS A 55 8.70 -8.13 12.76
C LYS A 55 10.13 -7.72 13.12
N GLY A 56 10.35 -6.44 13.44
CA GLY A 56 11.66 -5.90 13.83
C GLY A 56 12.55 -5.45 12.68
N TYR A 57 12.05 -5.42 11.42
CA TYR A 57 12.83 -4.92 10.28
C TYR A 57 12.76 -3.40 10.17
N THR A 58 13.78 -2.79 9.57
CA THR A 58 13.90 -1.33 9.40
C THR A 58 13.40 -0.81 8.06
N PHE A 59 12.84 -1.68 7.23
CA PHE A 59 12.30 -1.35 5.90
C PHE A 59 10.80 -1.66 5.83
N ASN A 60 10.11 -1.09 4.84
CA ASN A 60 8.66 -1.26 4.65
C ASN A 60 8.29 -2.26 3.55
N ILE A 61 9.20 -2.51 2.60
CA ILE A 61 8.96 -3.39 1.45
C ILE A 61 10.31 -3.93 0.97
N THR A 62 10.33 -5.15 0.46
CA THR A 62 11.53 -5.75 -0.14
C THR A 62 11.59 -5.48 -1.65
N ASN A 63 12.79 -5.60 -2.22
CA ASN A 63 13.02 -5.64 -3.67
C ASN A 63 13.15 -7.09 -4.15
N SER A 64 12.14 -7.91 -3.86
CA SER A 64 12.14 -9.33 -4.21
C SER A 64 10.74 -9.79 -4.64
N THR A 65 10.63 -10.42 -5.79
CA THR A 65 9.37 -10.99 -6.29
C THR A 65 8.88 -12.18 -5.47
N SER A 66 9.75 -12.79 -4.67
CA SER A 66 9.35 -13.88 -3.75
C SER A 66 8.56 -13.37 -2.54
N TYR A 67 8.67 -12.10 -2.21
CA TYR A 67 8.03 -11.51 -1.03
C TYR A 67 7.11 -10.35 -1.37
N ASP A 68 7.54 -9.47 -2.30
CA ASP A 68 6.81 -8.25 -2.65
C ASP A 68 6.90 -7.95 -4.15
N GLN A 69 7.72 -7.00 -4.56
CA GLN A 69 7.82 -6.55 -5.95
C GLN A 69 9.26 -6.20 -6.31
N TYR A 70 9.64 -6.53 -7.55
CA TYR A 70 10.94 -6.20 -8.10
C TYR A 70 11.01 -4.73 -8.50
N TYR A 71 12.14 -4.07 -8.20
CA TYR A 71 12.38 -2.67 -8.54
C TYR A 71 13.79 -2.50 -9.10
N VAL A 72 13.91 -1.76 -10.21
CA VAL A 72 15.19 -1.35 -10.80
C VAL A 72 15.29 0.16 -10.81
N HIS A 73 16.22 0.70 -10.03
CA HIS A 73 16.49 2.12 -10.03
C HIS A 73 17.07 2.59 -11.37
N GLY A 74 16.60 3.75 -11.88
CA GLY A 74 17.10 4.34 -13.11
C GLY A 74 16.65 3.65 -14.41
N ARG A 75 15.76 2.66 -14.36
CA ARG A 75 15.18 2.05 -15.56
C ARG A 75 14.33 3.06 -16.32
N THR A 76 14.41 3.03 -17.64
CA THR A 76 13.55 3.84 -18.53
C THR A 76 12.08 3.50 -18.31
N VAL A 77 11.26 4.53 -18.15
CA VAL A 77 9.82 4.42 -17.90
C VAL A 77 9.09 4.82 -19.17
N PHE A 78 8.12 4.00 -19.59
CA PHE A 78 7.27 4.33 -20.72
C PHE A 78 6.31 5.48 -20.37
N GLU A 79 6.15 6.44 -21.25
CA GLU A 79 5.32 7.63 -21.04
C GLU A 79 3.86 7.27 -20.70
N VAL A 80 3.30 6.25 -21.33
CA VAL A 80 1.95 5.75 -21.02
C VAL A 80 1.82 5.32 -19.56
N MET A 81 2.87 4.73 -18.98
CA MET A 81 2.87 4.32 -17.56
C MET A 81 2.93 5.52 -16.64
N VAL A 82 3.73 6.54 -16.99
CA VAL A 82 3.79 7.81 -16.24
C VAL A 82 2.41 8.45 -16.20
N ARG A 83 1.79 8.62 -17.38
CA ARG A 83 0.45 9.22 -17.51
C ARG A 83 -0.61 8.47 -16.69
N ILE A 84 -0.67 7.14 -16.83
CA ILE A 84 -1.66 6.35 -16.08
C ILE A 84 -1.38 6.43 -14.58
N THR A 85 -0.11 6.33 -14.15
CA THR A 85 0.25 6.43 -12.74
C THR A 85 -0.15 7.78 -12.15
N ASP A 86 0.09 8.87 -12.88
CA ASP A 86 -0.31 10.21 -12.43
C ASP A 86 -1.83 10.37 -12.29
N ASP A 87 -2.60 9.73 -13.16
CA ASP A 87 -4.06 9.75 -13.12
C ASP A 87 -4.63 8.97 -11.91
N ILE A 88 -4.04 7.82 -11.57
CA ILE A 88 -4.59 6.92 -10.56
C ILE A 88 -3.77 6.82 -9.27
N PHE A 89 -2.70 7.59 -9.11
CA PHE A 89 -1.78 7.50 -7.98
C PHE A 89 -2.45 7.67 -6.61
N ASN A 90 -3.53 8.42 -6.54
CA ASN A 90 -4.29 8.65 -5.32
C ASN A 90 -5.43 7.62 -5.12
N THR A 91 -5.38 6.51 -5.83
CA THR A 91 -6.34 5.42 -5.72
C THR A 91 -5.68 4.13 -5.23
N TYR A 92 -6.42 3.31 -4.51
CA TYR A 92 -5.96 2.01 -4.05
C TYR A 92 -7.12 1.01 -3.97
N LEU A 93 -6.79 -0.28 -3.88
CA LEU A 93 -7.76 -1.35 -3.72
C LEU A 93 -8.07 -1.60 -2.25
N ARG A 94 -9.35 -1.86 -1.95
CA ARG A 94 -9.77 -2.42 -0.66
C ARG A 94 -10.89 -3.42 -0.87
N LYS A 95 -11.16 -4.26 0.11
CA LYS A 95 -12.43 -5.00 0.17
C LYS A 95 -13.53 -4.09 0.71
N SER A 96 -14.74 -4.22 0.20
CA SER A 96 -15.91 -3.51 0.70
C SER A 96 -16.06 -3.71 2.21
N GLY A 97 -16.35 -2.63 2.93
CA GLY A 97 -16.46 -2.64 4.38
C GLY A 97 -15.13 -2.62 5.14
N THR A 98 -13.96 -2.66 4.47
CA THR A 98 -12.65 -2.54 5.13
C THR A 98 -12.01 -1.18 4.87
N VAL A 99 -11.06 -0.78 5.73
CA VAL A 99 -10.28 0.45 5.55
C VAL A 99 -8.85 0.17 5.04
N ASN A 100 -8.40 -1.07 5.16
CA ASN A 100 -7.03 -1.46 4.83
C ASN A 100 -6.84 -1.55 3.31
N PRO A 101 -5.72 -1.05 2.76
CA PRO A 101 -5.33 -1.37 1.41
C PRO A 101 -5.26 -2.89 1.22
N TYR A 102 -5.83 -3.38 0.14
CA TYR A 102 -5.85 -4.81 -0.15
C TYR A 102 -4.44 -5.30 -0.50
N TYR A 103 -4.04 -6.45 0.06
CA TYR A 103 -2.81 -7.13 -0.35
C TYR A 103 -3.06 -7.80 -1.71
N SER A 104 -2.74 -7.09 -2.77
CA SER A 104 -3.00 -7.47 -4.15
C SER A 104 -1.82 -8.25 -4.73
N GLU A 105 -1.67 -9.50 -4.33
CA GLU A 105 -0.66 -10.40 -4.89
C GLU A 105 -0.84 -10.54 -6.41
N TYR A 106 0.27 -10.58 -7.15
CA TYR A 106 0.26 -10.75 -8.60
C TYR A 106 1.53 -11.44 -9.10
N CYS A 107 1.45 -12.00 -10.28
CA CYS A 107 2.58 -12.61 -11.01
C CYS A 107 2.43 -12.38 -12.51
N ASP A 108 3.43 -12.77 -13.28
CA ASP A 108 3.37 -12.64 -14.74
C ASP A 108 2.27 -13.50 -15.37
N GLY A 109 1.99 -14.67 -14.80
CA GLY A 109 0.98 -15.60 -15.28
C GLY A 109 1.41 -16.39 -16.53
N LYS A 110 2.72 -16.38 -16.85
CA LYS A 110 3.34 -17.17 -17.91
C LYS A 110 4.46 -18.05 -17.34
N SER A 111 5.47 -17.42 -16.77
CA SER A 111 6.63 -18.11 -16.19
C SER A 111 6.36 -18.55 -14.75
N VAL A 112 5.50 -17.79 -14.05
CA VAL A 112 5.12 -18.06 -12.65
C VAL A 112 3.59 -18.02 -12.53
N THR A 113 3.04 -18.95 -11.75
CA THR A 113 1.62 -18.96 -11.38
C THR A 113 1.45 -18.60 -9.92
N CYS A 114 0.45 -17.79 -9.60
CA CYS A 114 0.10 -17.37 -8.25
C CYS A 114 -1.43 -17.36 -8.06
N PRO A 115 -1.93 -17.32 -6.82
CA PRO A 115 -3.36 -17.19 -6.55
C PRO A 115 -3.94 -15.84 -7.02
N GLY A 116 -3.10 -14.80 -7.08
CA GLY A 116 -3.49 -13.43 -7.40
C GLY A 116 -3.65 -13.12 -8.89
N LEU A 117 -3.52 -11.84 -9.23
CA LEU A 117 -3.68 -11.34 -10.58
C LEU A 117 -2.54 -11.84 -11.48
N LYS A 118 -2.92 -12.32 -12.66
CA LYS A 118 -1.98 -12.73 -13.72
C LYS A 118 -1.84 -11.58 -14.72
N GLN A 119 -0.66 -10.98 -14.79
CA GLN A 119 -0.40 -9.78 -15.60
C GLN A 119 -0.78 -9.99 -17.07
N TRP A 120 -0.31 -11.09 -17.71
CA TRP A 120 -0.71 -11.40 -19.09
C TRP A 120 -2.20 -11.72 -19.22
N GLY A 121 -2.82 -12.31 -18.21
CA GLY A 121 -4.26 -12.55 -18.20
C GLY A 121 -5.08 -11.26 -18.22
N THR A 122 -4.55 -10.15 -17.66
CA THR A 122 -5.22 -8.84 -17.73
C THR A 122 -5.32 -8.33 -19.16
N VAL A 123 -4.33 -8.63 -20.03
CA VAL A 123 -4.34 -8.26 -21.45
C VAL A 123 -5.49 -8.96 -22.17
N THR A 124 -5.64 -10.27 -21.95
CA THR A 124 -6.75 -11.04 -22.51
C THR A 124 -8.10 -10.48 -22.09
N LEU A 125 -8.28 -10.20 -20.80
CA LEU A 125 -9.54 -9.65 -20.28
C LEU A 125 -9.83 -8.24 -20.82
N ALA A 126 -8.80 -7.40 -20.93
CA ALA A 126 -8.96 -6.05 -21.48
C ALA A 126 -9.31 -6.08 -22.98
N ASN A 127 -8.70 -6.97 -23.76
CA ASN A 127 -9.03 -7.18 -25.16
C ASN A 127 -10.48 -7.67 -25.35
N ASN A 128 -11.03 -8.37 -24.34
CA ASN A 128 -12.43 -8.77 -24.28
C ASN A 128 -13.36 -7.68 -23.70
N GLY A 129 -12.91 -6.41 -23.71
CA GLY A 129 -13.70 -5.25 -23.31
C GLY A 129 -13.88 -5.04 -21.79
N ARG A 130 -13.15 -5.78 -20.95
CA ARG A 130 -13.24 -5.60 -19.50
C ARG A 130 -12.53 -4.32 -19.03
N SER A 131 -13.21 -3.54 -18.19
CA SER A 131 -12.61 -2.41 -17.49
C SER A 131 -11.61 -2.87 -16.42
N ALA A 132 -10.73 -1.97 -16.00
CA ALA A 132 -9.76 -2.27 -14.92
C ALA A 132 -10.43 -2.82 -13.65
N LEU A 133 -11.56 -2.24 -13.23
CA LEU A 133 -12.30 -2.74 -12.07
C LEU A 133 -12.87 -4.13 -12.29
N GLN A 134 -13.40 -4.43 -13.48
CA GLN A 134 -13.89 -5.77 -13.81
C GLN A 134 -12.76 -6.81 -13.84
N ILE A 135 -11.57 -6.43 -14.33
CA ILE A 135 -10.36 -7.25 -14.30
C ILE A 135 -9.95 -7.54 -12.85
N LEU A 136 -9.89 -6.52 -12.02
CA LEU A 136 -9.54 -6.66 -10.60
C LEU A 136 -10.52 -7.55 -9.85
N ARG A 137 -11.82 -7.40 -10.11
CA ARG A 137 -12.88 -8.24 -9.51
C ARG A 137 -12.82 -9.68 -9.99
N TYR A 138 -12.40 -9.93 -11.22
CA TYR A 138 -12.18 -11.27 -11.74
C TYR A 138 -11.16 -12.05 -10.92
N TYR A 139 -10.06 -11.39 -10.52
CA TYR A 139 -8.98 -12.03 -9.76
C TYR A 139 -9.17 -12.03 -8.25
N TYR A 140 -9.75 -10.98 -7.70
CA TYR A 140 -9.81 -10.77 -6.24
C TYR A 140 -11.23 -10.83 -5.66
N GLY A 141 -12.24 -11.06 -6.51
CA GLY A 141 -13.63 -11.18 -6.10
C GLY A 141 -14.44 -9.87 -6.20
N SER A 142 -15.76 -10.01 -6.19
CA SER A 142 -16.71 -8.91 -6.43
C SER A 142 -16.67 -7.80 -5.38
N SER A 143 -16.19 -8.10 -4.17
CA SER A 143 -16.08 -7.13 -3.07
C SER A 143 -14.91 -6.14 -3.21
N ILE A 144 -14.09 -6.27 -4.26
CA ILE A 144 -12.99 -5.32 -4.50
C ILE A 144 -13.53 -3.99 -5.01
N GLU A 145 -13.03 -2.93 -4.40
CA GLU A 145 -13.33 -1.53 -4.73
C GLU A 145 -12.03 -0.77 -5.03
N ILE A 146 -12.11 0.18 -5.98
CA ILE A 146 -11.08 1.20 -6.18
C ILE A 146 -11.50 2.43 -5.38
N VAL A 147 -10.70 2.83 -4.41
CA VAL A 147 -10.98 3.98 -3.55
C VAL A 147 -10.03 5.11 -3.86
N ARG A 148 -10.59 6.31 -4.06
CA ARG A 148 -9.80 7.54 -4.21
C ARG A 148 -9.61 8.21 -2.85
N THR A 149 -8.36 8.53 -2.50
CA THR A 149 -8.04 9.28 -1.29
C THR A 149 -7.61 10.70 -1.60
N LYS A 150 -8.01 11.64 -0.76
CA LYS A 150 -7.49 13.01 -0.76
C LYS A 150 -6.22 13.14 0.10
N ASN A 151 -5.95 12.17 0.94
CA ASN A 151 -4.81 12.13 1.85
C ASN A 151 -3.61 11.46 1.17
N ILE A 152 -2.85 12.22 0.40
CA ILE A 152 -1.58 11.79 -0.20
C ILE A 152 -0.39 12.14 0.73
N ARG A 153 -0.64 12.44 2.00
CA ARG A 153 0.42 12.76 2.96
C ARG A 153 1.15 11.48 3.40
N SER A 154 2.43 11.65 3.72
CA SER A 154 3.24 10.57 4.30
C SER A 154 2.50 9.88 5.43
N ILE A 155 2.40 8.56 5.37
CA ILE A 155 2.00 7.78 6.54
C ILE A 155 3.09 8.02 7.58
N PRO A 156 2.77 8.57 8.76
CA PRO A 156 3.76 8.74 9.80
C PRO A 156 4.35 7.36 10.11
N GLN A 157 5.67 7.27 10.17
CA GLN A 157 6.32 6.05 10.62
C GLN A 157 5.86 5.78 12.05
N SER A 158 5.12 4.70 12.27
CA SER A 158 4.54 4.39 13.58
C SER A 158 5.55 3.74 14.52
N TYR A 159 6.53 3.00 13.98
CA TYR A 159 7.59 2.45 14.81
C TYR A 159 8.79 3.41 14.89
N PRO A 160 9.10 3.94 16.07
CA PRO A 160 10.15 4.95 16.24
C PRO A 160 11.58 4.38 16.28
N GLY A 161 11.78 3.09 16.00
CA GLY A 161 13.08 2.41 16.09
C GLY A 161 13.48 1.97 17.51
N THR A 162 12.72 2.40 18.53
CA THR A 162 12.91 2.01 19.93
C THR A 162 11.55 1.68 20.56
N PRO A 163 11.48 0.67 21.45
CA PRO A 163 10.23 0.33 22.12
C PRO A 163 9.72 1.49 22.98
N LEU A 164 8.47 1.88 22.80
CA LEU A 164 7.79 2.83 23.68
C LEU A 164 7.20 2.09 24.87
N ARG A 165 7.42 2.66 26.08
CA ARG A 165 6.94 2.11 27.34
C ARG A 165 6.43 3.21 28.26
N GLN A 166 5.77 2.85 29.34
CA GLN A 166 5.33 3.82 30.34
C GLN A 166 6.49 4.71 30.77
N GLY A 167 6.27 6.03 30.78
CA GLY A 167 7.29 7.05 31.02
C GLY A 167 7.94 7.60 29.74
N SER A 168 7.83 6.94 28.58
CA SER A 168 8.32 7.50 27.30
C SER A 168 7.63 8.81 26.96
N ARG A 169 8.36 9.76 26.34
CA ARG A 169 7.87 11.09 25.99
C ARG A 169 8.32 11.48 24.59
N GLY A 170 7.57 12.40 23.94
CA GLY A 170 7.98 13.05 22.70
C GLY A 170 7.18 12.66 21.46
N ALA A 171 7.71 12.99 20.27
CA ALA A 171 6.98 12.91 18.99
C ALA A 171 6.46 11.50 18.65
N ALA A 172 7.22 10.47 18.99
CA ALA A 172 6.78 9.08 18.76
C ALA A 172 5.56 8.71 19.59
N VAL A 173 5.48 9.19 20.83
CA VAL A 173 4.30 8.99 21.71
C VAL A 173 3.11 9.78 21.19
N PHE A 174 3.29 11.02 20.74
CA PHE A 174 2.23 11.79 20.05
C PHE A 174 1.65 11.02 18.86
N THR A 175 2.53 10.45 18.04
CA THR A 175 2.11 9.69 16.86
C THR A 175 1.27 8.47 17.28
N LEU A 176 1.74 7.70 18.26
CA LEU A 176 1.04 6.53 18.76
C LEU A 176 -0.32 6.89 19.38
N GLN A 177 -0.40 7.96 20.19
CA GLN A 177 -1.66 8.45 20.74
C GLN A 177 -2.69 8.81 19.66
N ARG A 178 -2.26 9.50 18.60
CA ARG A 178 -3.14 9.82 17.46
C ARG A 178 -3.63 8.58 16.74
N GLN A 179 -2.77 7.58 16.58
CA GLN A 179 -3.14 6.31 15.92
C GLN A 179 -4.12 5.51 16.77
N LEU A 180 -3.88 5.39 18.06
CA LEU A 180 -4.81 4.75 19.00
C LEU A 180 -6.17 5.47 18.99
N ASN A 181 -6.18 6.81 19.00
CA ASN A 181 -7.42 7.57 18.89
C ASN A 181 -8.17 7.40 17.56
N ARG A 182 -7.51 6.98 16.49
CA ARG A 182 -8.19 6.57 15.25
C ARG A 182 -8.87 5.23 15.42
N ILE A 183 -8.19 4.28 16.08
CA ILE A 183 -8.71 2.95 16.36
C ILE A 183 -9.96 3.03 17.27
N THR A 184 -10.01 3.97 18.21
CA THR A 184 -11.18 4.15 19.09
C THR A 184 -12.49 4.50 18.37
N LYS A 185 -12.44 4.91 17.11
CA LYS A 185 -13.65 5.11 16.30
C LYS A 185 -14.34 3.78 16.01
N ASP A 186 -13.56 2.74 15.77
CA ASP A 186 -14.04 1.39 15.45
C ASP A 186 -14.14 0.52 16.69
N TYR A 187 -13.41 0.88 17.77
CA TYR A 187 -13.36 0.22 19.06
C TYR A 187 -13.62 1.23 20.21
N PRO A 188 -14.87 1.67 20.42
CA PRO A 188 -15.19 2.74 21.38
C PRO A 188 -14.82 2.44 22.83
N PHE A 189 -14.75 1.15 23.20
CA PHE A 189 -14.41 0.72 24.57
C PHE A 189 -12.98 1.10 24.98
N LEU A 190 -12.07 1.35 24.01
CA LEU A 190 -10.71 1.78 24.32
C LEU A 190 -10.63 3.21 24.90
N GLY A 191 -11.65 4.02 24.69
CA GLY A 191 -11.70 5.40 25.11
C GLY A 191 -10.63 6.27 24.45
N LYS A 192 -10.91 7.58 24.32
CA LYS A 192 -9.95 8.54 23.74
C LYS A 192 -8.81 8.84 24.72
N LEU A 193 -7.60 8.91 24.17
CA LEU A 193 -6.39 9.37 24.87
C LEU A 193 -6.21 10.88 24.66
N THR A 194 -5.68 11.56 25.68
CA THR A 194 -5.12 12.91 25.50
C THR A 194 -3.85 12.80 24.67
N VAL A 195 -3.74 13.64 23.63
CA VAL A 195 -2.56 13.65 22.75
C VAL A 195 -1.57 14.67 23.32
N ASP A 196 -0.83 14.25 24.36
CA ASP A 196 0.10 15.08 25.12
C ASP A 196 1.58 14.66 24.96
N GLY A 197 1.82 13.58 24.20
CA GLY A 197 3.17 13.04 24.01
C GLY A 197 3.73 12.31 25.22
N VAL A 198 2.91 11.93 26.19
CA VAL A 198 3.33 11.19 27.41
C VAL A 198 2.70 9.81 27.42
N PHE A 199 3.52 8.78 27.52
CA PHE A 199 3.06 7.39 27.64
C PHE A 199 2.67 7.11 29.12
N GLY A 200 1.48 7.52 29.51
CA GLY A 200 0.96 7.36 30.85
C GLY A 200 0.25 6.01 31.08
N SER A 201 -0.27 5.81 32.30
CA SER A 201 -0.99 4.59 32.69
C SER A 201 -2.24 4.33 31.83
N ARG A 202 -2.98 5.37 31.46
CA ARG A 202 -4.14 5.25 30.58
C ARG A 202 -3.76 4.68 29.20
N MET A 203 -2.63 5.13 28.66
CA MET A 203 -2.12 4.59 27.41
C MET A 203 -1.67 3.14 27.54
N VAL A 204 -1.06 2.75 28.68
CA VAL A 204 -0.74 1.35 28.97
C VAL A 204 -2.01 0.49 28.93
N ALA A 205 -3.09 0.94 29.56
CA ALA A 205 -4.37 0.23 29.55
C ALA A 205 -4.94 0.08 28.12
N THR A 206 -4.92 1.19 27.35
CA THR A 206 -5.41 1.17 25.94
C THR A 206 -4.61 0.23 25.03
N VAL A 207 -3.30 0.11 25.23
CA VAL A 207 -2.44 -0.79 24.42
C VAL A 207 -2.62 -2.25 24.81
N ARG A 208 -3.03 -2.56 26.05
CA ARG A 208 -3.24 -3.93 26.55
C ARG A 208 -4.64 -4.49 26.24
N ALA A 209 -5.61 -3.62 26.00
CA ALA A 209 -6.99 -3.98 25.70
C ALA A 209 -7.16 -4.46 24.25
#